data_16f6be1f497292b508f85e871ad87ce7
#
_entry.id   16f6be1f497292b508f85e871ad87ce7
#
_cell.length_a   1.000
_cell.length_b   1.000
_cell.length_c   1.000
_cell.angle_alpha   90.00
_cell.angle_beta   90.00
_cell.angle_gamma   90.00
#
_symmetry.space_group_name_H-M   'P 1'
#
loop_
_entity.id
_entity.type
_entity.pdbx_description
1 polymer ?
#
loop_
_entity_poly.entity_id
_entity_poly.type
_entity_poly.pdbx_seq_one_letter_code
_entity_poly.pdbx_strand_id
1 'polypeptide(L)'
;MTVWDNIAFGLTIRRRPRGEIRARVAELLELVQLTGLAKRYPAQLSGGQRQRMGLARALAVDPNVLLLDEPFGALDARVRKELREWLRRLHNETGTTTVIVTHDQEEAMEVSDRVVVLNGGRIEQAAPPRELYDAPANEFVMSFVGPVNRLGDAFIRPHDVELRLEPNGSTQEGWWDGSFISASRCGSSSCATTASGSRPSSPGSRRRCWSSRAGSSSTSA
;
A
#
# COMPACT_ATOMS: atom_id res chain seq x y z
N MET A 1 -28.54 -21.34 -6.54
CA MET A 1 -27.26 -21.93 -6.05
C MET A 1 -26.93 -21.28 -4.73
N THR A 2 -26.57 -22.08 -3.71
CA THR A 2 -26.08 -21.58 -2.42
C THR A 2 -24.67 -20.99 -2.55
N VAL A 3 -24.14 -20.40 -1.48
CA VAL A 3 -22.72 -19.96 -1.42
C VAL A 3 -21.78 -21.12 -1.72
N TRP A 4 -22.04 -22.27 -1.08
CA TRP A 4 -21.30 -23.53 -1.33
C TRP A 4 -21.30 -23.89 -2.82
N ASP A 5 -22.48 -23.94 -3.43
CA ASP A 5 -22.62 -24.34 -4.83
C ASP A 5 -21.92 -23.34 -5.79
N ASN A 6 -21.93 -22.06 -5.45
CA ASN A 6 -21.22 -21.04 -6.23
C ASN A 6 -19.72 -21.28 -6.23
N ILE A 7 -19.13 -21.56 -5.07
CA ILE A 7 -17.69 -21.84 -4.96
C ILE A 7 -17.34 -23.18 -5.63
N ALA A 8 -18.16 -24.20 -5.43
CA ALA A 8 -17.99 -25.54 -6.00
C ALA A 8 -18.18 -25.59 -7.52
N PHE A 9 -18.85 -24.60 -8.12
CA PHE A 9 -19.34 -24.64 -9.49
C PHE A 9 -18.25 -24.98 -10.51
N GLY A 10 -17.14 -24.26 -10.49
CA GLY A 10 -16.03 -24.50 -11.43
C GLY A 10 -15.39 -25.87 -11.30
N LEU A 11 -15.26 -26.38 -10.07
CA LEU A 11 -14.74 -27.73 -9.80
C LEU A 11 -15.71 -28.82 -10.28
N THR A 12 -17.02 -28.57 -10.11
CA THR A 12 -18.06 -29.50 -10.56
C THR A 12 -18.09 -29.61 -12.09
N ILE A 13 -17.98 -28.50 -12.82
CA ILE A 13 -17.88 -28.49 -14.28
C ILE A 13 -16.64 -29.24 -14.75
N ARG A 14 -15.52 -29.08 -14.04
CA ARG A 14 -14.27 -29.80 -14.30
C ARG A 14 -14.30 -31.28 -13.85
N ARG A 15 -15.44 -31.74 -13.37
CA ARG A 15 -15.68 -33.14 -12.94
C ARG A 15 -14.68 -33.64 -11.89
N ARG A 16 -14.25 -32.76 -10.97
CA ARG A 16 -13.36 -33.16 -9.88
C ARG A 16 -14.05 -34.11 -8.92
N PRO A 17 -13.32 -35.02 -8.23
CA PRO A 17 -13.87 -35.92 -7.23
C PRO A 17 -14.61 -35.16 -6.12
N ARG A 18 -15.74 -35.70 -5.66
CA ARG A 18 -16.58 -35.06 -4.62
C ARG A 18 -15.82 -34.77 -3.33
N GLY A 19 -14.85 -35.62 -2.95
CA GLY A 19 -14.00 -35.41 -1.78
C GLY A 19 -13.12 -34.20 -1.92
N GLU A 20 -12.48 -34.04 -3.08
CA GLU A 20 -11.64 -32.88 -3.41
C GLU A 20 -12.45 -31.57 -3.42
N ILE A 21 -13.63 -31.58 -4.08
CA ILE A 21 -14.53 -30.41 -4.07
C ILE A 21 -14.88 -30.01 -2.63
N ARG A 22 -15.23 -30.99 -1.79
CA ARG A 22 -15.61 -30.71 -0.40
C ARG A 22 -14.46 -30.08 0.39
N ALA A 23 -13.26 -30.63 0.28
CA ALA A 23 -12.09 -30.14 0.97
C ALA A 23 -11.74 -28.71 0.53
N ARG A 24 -11.67 -28.49 -0.80
CA ARG A 24 -11.31 -27.19 -1.37
C ARG A 24 -12.33 -26.09 -1.05
N VAL A 25 -13.62 -26.40 -1.15
CA VAL A 25 -14.67 -25.42 -0.81
C VAL A 25 -14.68 -25.09 0.68
N ALA A 26 -14.43 -26.07 1.56
CA ALA A 26 -14.34 -25.82 3.00
C ALA A 26 -13.16 -24.91 3.34
N GLU A 27 -11.98 -25.16 2.78
CA GLU A 27 -10.79 -24.32 2.93
C GLU A 27 -11.06 -22.87 2.49
N LEU A 28 -11.67 -22.70 1.31
CA LEU A 28 -11.96 -21.37 0.78
C LEU A 28 -13.04 -20.64 1.59
N LEU A 29 -14.06 -21.34 2.09
CA LEU A 29 -15.06 -20.75 2.97
C LEU A 29 -14.45 -20.26 4.29
N GLU A 30 -13.48 -20.98 4.83
CA GLU A 30 -12.74 -20.57 6.02
C GLU A 30 -11.88 -19.35 5.72
N LEU A 31 -11.08 -19.38 4.64
CA LEU A 31 -10.23 -18.27 4.20
C LEU A 31 -11.01 -16.96 4.07
N VAL A 32 -12.18 -17.00 3.41
CA VAL A 32 -13.01 -15.80 3.21
C VAL A 32 -14.03 -15.55 4.35
N GLN A 33 -13.97 -16.31 5.43
CA GLN A 33 -14.85 -16.22 6.61
C GLN A 33 -16.34 -16.29 6.28
N LEU A 34 -16.73 -17.23 5.43
CA LEU A 34 -18.12 -17.49 5.06
C LEU A 34 -18.62 -18.87 5.48
N THR A 35 -17.91 -19.60 6.34
CA THR A 35 -18.25 -20.98 6.75
C THR A 35 -19.69 -21.09 7.26
N GLY A 36 -20.13 -20.16 8.13
CA GLY A 36 -21.50 -20.14 8.67
C GLY A 36 -22.58 -19.77 7.64
N LEU A 37 -22.20 -19.33 6.45
CA LEU A 37 -23.10 -18.86 5.39
C LEU A 37 -23.14 -19.79 4.18
N ALA A 38 -22.48 -20.95 4.23
CA ALA A 38 -22.34 -21.90 3.11
C ALA A 38 -23.68 -22.31 2.48
N LYS A 39 -24.73 -22.44 3.29
CA LYS A 39 -26.09 -22.84 2.85
C LYS A 39 -26.97 -21.66 2.42
N ARG A 40 -26.53 -20.42 2.58
CA ARG A 40 -27.30 -19.23 2.18
C ARG A 40 -27.20 -18.99 0.67
N TYR A 41 -28.19 -18.24 0.17
CA TYR A 41 -28.18 -17.77 -1.23
C TYR A 41 -27.52 -16.39 -1.34
N PRO A 42 -26.92 -16.05 -2.48
CA PRO A 42 -26.25 -14.74 -2.69
C PRO A 42 -27.14 -13.52 -2.38
N ALA A 43 -28.46 -13.63 -2.62
CA ALA A 43 -29.41 -12.57 -2.28
C ALA A 43 -29.53 -12.31 -0.76
N GLN A 44 -29.11 -13.26 0.07
CA GLN A 44 -29.16 -13.14 1.53
C GLN A 44 -27.83 -12.62 2.13
N LEU A 45 -26.88 -12.28 1.27
CA LEU A 45 -25.54 -11.80 1.65
C LEU A 45 -25.45 -10.27 1.54
N SER A 46 -24.62 -9.67 2.40
CA SER A 46 -24.20 -8.28 2.21
C SER A 46 -23.34 -8.11 0.96
N GLY A 47 -23.09 -6.87 0.51
CA GLY A 47 -22.21 -6.58 -0.62
C GLY A 47 -20.82 -7.19 -0.46
N GLY A 48 -20.18 -6.98 0.69
CA GLY A 48 -18.86 -7.53 1.00
C GLY A 48 -18.86 -9.06 1.10
N GLN A 49 -19.93 -9.67 1.63
CA GLN A 49 -20.04 -11.14 1.64
C GLN A 49 -20.17 -11.71 0.23
N ARG A 50 -20.88 -11.03 -0.67
CA ARG A 50 -20.96 -11.44 -2.09
C ARG A 50 -19.60 -11.32 -2.79
N GLN A 51 -18.85 -10.25 -2.52
CA GLN A 51 -17.51 -10.06 -3.07
C GLN A 51 -16.57 -11.17 -2.62
N ARG A 52 -16.55 -11.51 -1.32
CA ARG A 52 -15.77 -12.61 -0.75
C ARG A 52 -16.14 -13.96 -1.37
N MET A 53 -17.44 -14.23 -1.58
CA MET A 53 -17.89 -15.43 -2.28
C MET A 53 -17.40 -15.46 -3.73
N GLY A 54 -17.46 -14.33 -4.45
CA GLY A 54 -16.96 -14.20 -5.82
C GLY A 54 -15.46 -14.51 -5.92
N LEU A 55 -14.68 -13.99 -4.97
CA LEU A 55 -13.26 -14.28 -4.87
C LEU A 55 -12.98 -15.76 -4.60
N ALA A 56 -13.64 -16.36 -3.60
CA ALA A 56 -13.50 -17.79 -3.32
C ALA A 56 -13.86 -18.66 -4.53
N ARG A 57 -14.88 -18.27 -5.30
CA ARG A 57 -15.26 -18.94 -6.55
C ARG A 57 -14.16 -18.87 -7.61
N ALA A 58 -13.50 -17.71 -7.77
CA ALA A 58 -12.41 -17.54 -8.72
C ALA A 58 -11.20 -18.39 -8.35
N LEU A 59 -10.90 -18.47 -7.06
CA LEU A 59 -9.76 -19.22 -6.52
C LEU A 59 -9.98 -20.74 -6.48
N ALA A 60 -11.24 -21.20 -6.53
CA ALA A 60 -11.57 -22.62 -6.40
C ALA A 60 -10.96 -23.51 -7.50
N VAL A 61 -10.77 -22.96 -8.69
CA VAL A 61 -10.35 -23.70 -9.87
C VAL A 61 -8.84 -23.70 -10.12
N ASP A 62 -8.04 -23.15 -9.21
CA ASP A 62 -6.60 -22.97 -9.35
C ASP A 62 -6.21 -22.41 -10.73
N PRO A 63 -6.55 -21.14 -11.01
CA PRO A 63 -6.37 -20.56 -12.33
C PRO A 63 -4.89 -20.29 -12.62
N ASN A 64 -4.46 -20.41 -13.88
CA ASN A 64 -3.13 -19.99 -14.31
C ASN A 64 -2.97 -18.46 -14.34
N VAL A 65 -4.08 -17.73 -14.57
CA VAL A 65 -4.15 -16.26 -14.55
C VAL A 65 -5.35 -15.87 -13.71
N LEU A 66 -5.12 -14.98 -12.75
CA LEU A 66 -6.13 -14.43 -11.85
C LEU A 66 -6.24 -12.93 -12.05
N LEU A 67 -7.44 -12.46 -12.41
CA LEU A 67 -7.74 -11.03 -12.56
C LEU A 67 -8.65 -10.60 -11.42
N LEU A 68 -8.19 -9.66 -10.61
CA LEU A 68 -8.89 -9.17 -9.43
C LEU A 68 -9.08 -7.66 -9.53
N ASP A 69 -10.33 -7.22 -9.44
CA ASP A 69 -10.70 -5.82 -9.41
C ASP A 69 -11.18 -5.48 -8.00
N GLU A 70 -10.44 -4.60 -7.30
CA GLU A 70 -10.68 -4.18 -5.90
C GLU A 70 -10.96 -5.35 -4.93
N PRO A 71 -10.12 -6.42 -4.90
CA PRO A 71 -10.47 -7.66 -4.21
C PRO A 71 -10.58 -7.50 -2.68
N PHE A 72 -9.96 -6.47 -2.12
CA PHE A 72 -9.85 -6.27 -0.67
C PHE A 72 -10.78 -5.19 -0.11
N GLY A 73 -11.41 -4.38 -0.96
CA GLY A 73 -12.14 -3.17 -0.58
C GLY A 73 -13.28 -3.37 0.43
N ALA A 74 -13.96 -4.51 0.39
CA ALA A 74 -15.08 -4.81 1.30
C ALA A 74 -14.72 -5.76 2.44
N LEU A 75 -13.42 -5.90 2.75
CA LEU A 75 -12.90 -6.77 3.81
C LEU A 75 -12.54 -5.97 5.06
N ASP A 76 -12.77 -6.57 6.23
CA ASP A 76 -12.17 -6.06 7.46
C ASP A 76 -10.64 -6.26 7.46
N ALA A 77 -9.95 -5.51 8.32
CA ALA A 77 -8.48 -5.46 8.33
C ALA A 77 -7.82 -6.84 8.52
N ARG A 78 -8.43 -7.71 9.35
CA ARG A 78 -7.89 -9.04 9.62
C ARG A 78 -8.01 -9.93 8.40
N VAL A 79 -9.21 -10.02 7.80
CA VAL A 79 -9.46 -10.83 6.60
C VAL A 79 -8.63 -10.34 5.43
N ARG A 80 -8.49 -9.02 5.28
CA ARG A 80 -7.65 -8.40 4.25
C ARG A 80 -6.20 -8.86 4.37
N LYS A 81 -5.64 -8.84 5.57
CA LYS A 81 -4.28 -9.31 5.83
C LYS A 81 -4.13 -10.81 5.52
N GLU A 82 -5.02 -11.66 6.07
CA GLU A 82 -5.00 -13.11 5.84
C GLU A 82 -5.08 -13.45 4.34
N LEU A 83 -5.91 -12.71 3.59
CA LEU A 83 -6.07 -12.91 2.15
C LEU A 83 -4.85 -12.45 1.35
N ARG A 84 -4.22 -11.32 1.71
CA ARG A 84 -2.96 -10.85 1.08
C ARG A 84 -1.86 -11.88 1.26
N GLU A 85 -1.67 -12.38 2.48
CA GLU A 85 -0.68 -13.42 2.79
C GLU A 85 -0.97 -14.72 2.03
N TRP A 86 -2.25 -15.07 1.89
CA TRP A 86 -2.66 -16.24 1.15
C TRP A 86 -2.40 -16.11 -0.35
N LEU A 87 -2.74 -14.95 -0.97
CA LEU A 87 -2.44 -14.67 -2.38
C LEU A 87 -0.93 -14.70 -2.64
N ARG A 88 -0.14 -14.14 -1.74
CA ARG A 88 1.32 -14.18 -1.85
C ARG A 88 1.86 -15.61 -1.81
N ARG A 89 1.35 -16.44 -0.91
CA ARG A 89 1.70 -17.87 -0.86
C ARG A 89 1.29 -18.60 -2.13
N LEU A 90 0.05 -18.40 -2.58
CA LEU A 90 -0.44 -19.00 -3.81
C LEU A 90 0.48 -18.69 -5.00
N HIS A 91 0.83 -17.41 -5.17
CA HIS A 91 1.75 -16.99 -6.22
C HIS A 91 3.11 -17.70 -6.11
N ASN A 92 3.71 -17.73 -4.92
CA ASN A 92 5.01 -18.35 -4.69
C ASN A 92 5.00 -19.88 -4.92
N GLU A 93 3.91 -20.55 -4.57
CA GLU A 93 3.79 -22.02 -4.67
C GLU A 93 3.41 -22.49 -6.07
N THR A 94 2.56 -21.73 -6.77
CA THR A 94 1.98 -22.15 -8.05
C THR A 94 2.49 -21.40 -9.27
N GLY A 95 3.17 -20.27 -9.08
CA GLY A 95 3.56 -19.37 -10.18
C GLY A 95 2.37 -18.73 -10.90
N THR A 96 1.18 -18.70 -10.27
CA THR A 96 -0.04 -18.13 -10.86
C THR A 96 0.16 -16.64 -11.15
N THR A 97 0.00 -16.25 -12.41
CA THR A 97 0.03 -14.82 -12.77
C THR A 97 -1.20 -14.12 -12.23
N THR A 98 -1.01 -13.15 -11.35
CA THR A 98 -2.11 -12.39 -10.75
C THR A 98 -2.02 -10.92 -11.15
N VAL A 99 -3.10 -10.38 -11.69
CA VAL A 99 -3.26 -8.95 -11.96
C VAL A 99 -4.29 -8.40 -10.99
N ILE A 100 -3.89 -7.43 -10.18
CA ILE A 100 -4.74 -6.80 -9.16
C ILE A 100 -4.90 -5.32 -9.53
N VAL A 101 -6.14 -4.86 -9.63
CA VAL A 101 -6.47 -3.44 -9.69
C VAL A 101 -6.90 -3.01 -8.29
N THR A 102 -6.25 -2.01 -7.74
CA THR A 102 -6.56 -1.44 -6.44
C THR A 102 -6.22 0.04 -6.38
N HIS A 103 -6.93 0.78 -5.57
CA HIS A 103 -6.59 2.17 -5.21
C HIS A 103 -5.84 2.25 -3.87
N ASP A 104 -5.65 1.12 -3.19
CA ASP A 104 -4.92 1.04 -1.93
C ASP A 104 -3.43 0.79 -2.20
N GLN A 105 -2.61 1.77 -1.80
CA GLN A 105 -1.16 1.75 -2.01
C GLN A 105 -0.49 0.63 -1.22
N GLU A 106 -0.92 0.40 0.03
CA GLU A 106 -0.34 -0.65 0.88
C GLU A 106 -0.56 -2.03 0.25
N GLU A 107 -1.77 -2.25 -0.29
CA GLU A 107 -2.09 -3.50 -0.99
C GLU A 107 -1.20 -3.72 -2.20
N ALA A 108 -1.05 -2.68 -3.06
CA ALA A 108 -0.21 -2.76 -4.24
C ALA A 108 1.25 -3.03 -3.88
N MET A 109 1.79 -2.34 -2.88
CA MET A 109 3.19 -2.44 -2.48
C MET A 109 3.52 -3.75 -1.76
N GLU A 110 2.57 -4.31 -1.00
CA GLU A 110 2.79 -5.52 -0.19
C GLU A 110 2.63 -6.82 -1.00
N VAL A 111 1.67 -6.86 -1.94
CA VAL A 111 1.29 -8.10 -2.63
C VAL A 111 1.99 -8.28 -3.97
N SER A 112 2.36 -7.21 -4.66
CA SER A 112 2.82 -7.26 -6.04
C SER A 112 4.33 -7.39 -6.19
N ASP A 113 4.80 -8.09 -7.22
CA ASP A 113 6.20 -8.09 -7.64
C ASP A 113 6.51 -6.89 -8.54
N ARG A 114 5.48 -6.38 -9.22
CA ARG A 114 5.56 -5.19 -10.08
C ARG A 114 4.28 -4.39 -9.97
N VAL A 115 4.42 -3.10 -9.77
CA VAL A 115 3.29 -2.15 -9.69
C VAL A 115 3.31 -1.26 -10.93
N VAL A 116 2.13 -1.00 -11.47
CA VAL A 116 1.91 -0.05 -12.56
C VAL A 116 1.05 1.09 -12.02
N VAL A 117 1.61 2.28 -11.97
CA VAL A 117 0.90 3.48 -11.53
C VAL A 117 0.25 4.15 -12.73
N LEU A 118 -1.07 4.33 -12.65
CA LEU A 118 -1.89 4.93 -13.70
C LEU A 118 -2.44 6.28 -13.24
N ASN A 119 -2.36 7.28 -14.11
CA ASN A 119 -2.94 8.60 -13.88
C ASN A 119 -3.52 9.16 -15.18
N GLY A 120 -4.78 9.63 -15.15
CA GLY A 120 -5.43 10.19 -16.34
C GLY A 120 -5.40 9.28 -17.57
N GLY A 121 -5.45 7.95 -17.39
CA GLY A 121 -5.40 6.97 -18.47
C GLY A 121 -4.01 6.72 -19.06
N ARG A 122 -2.95 7.21 -18.41
CA ARG A 122 -1.56 7.01 -18.83
C ARG A 122 -0.77 6.28 -17.75
N ILE A 123 0.21 5.49 -18.17
CA ILE A 123 1.16 4.87 -17.25
C ILE A 123 2.20 5.91 -16.87
N GLU A 124 2.27 6.24 -15.59
CA GLU A 124 3.27 7.16 -15.03
C GLU A 124 4.58 6.42 -14.73
N GLN A 125 4.48 5.22 -14.15
CA GLN A 125 5.64 4.37 -13.88
C GLN A 125 5.20 2.92 -13.74
N ALA A 126 6.09 1.99 -14.11
CA ALA A 126 5.91 0.56 -13.94
C ALA A 126 7.22 -0.07 -13.44
N ALA A 127 7.27 -0.40 -12.14
CA ALA A 127 8.49 -0.88 -11.48
C ALA A 127 8.17 -1.81 -10.31
N PRO A 128 9.15 -2.53 -9.76
CA PRO A 128 9.02 -3.20 -8.47
C PRO A 128 8.68 -2.20 -7.35
N PRO A 129 7.96 -2.62 -6.29
CA PRO A 129 7.56 -1.74 -5.18
C PRO A 129 8.70 -0.90 -4.61
N ARG A 130 9.86 -1.51 -4.38
CA ARG A 130 11.03 -0.82 -3.84
C ARG A 130 11.53 0.30 -4.75
N GLU A 131 11.61 0.04 -6.05
CA GLU A 131 12.05 1.04 -7.03
C GLU A 131 11.05 2.21 -7.14
N LEU A 132 9.73 1.92 -7.10
CA LEU A 132 8.70 2.95 -7.06
C LEU A 132 8.85 3.87 -5.84
N TYR A 133 9.23 3.30 -4.70
CA TYR A 133 9.41 4.04 -3.46
C TYR A 133 10.71 4.86 -3.44
N ASP A 134 11.83 4.23 -3.84
CA ASP A 134 13.18 4.81 -3.77
C ASP A 134 13.47 5.80 -4.93
N ALA A 135 12.90 5.53 -6.13
CA ALA A 135 13.15 6.29 -7.36
C ALA A 135 11.84 6.59 -8.12
N PRO A 136 10.91 7.37 -7.53
CA PRO A 136 9.67 7.74 -8.20
C PRO A 136 9.97 8.62 -9.43
N ALA A 137 9.29 8.33 -10.55
CA ALA A 137 9.50 9.01 -11.83
C ALA A 137 9.07 10.49 -11.81
N ASN A 138 8.10 10.83 -10.95
CA ASN A 138 7.59 12.18 -10.81
C ASN A 138 6.93 12.41 -9.43
N GLU A 139 6.51 13.65 -9.19
CA GLU A 139 5.83 14.06 -7.95
C GLU A 139 4.54 13.27 -7.69
N PHE A 140 3.78 12.97 -8.76
CA PHE A 140 2.54 12.20 -8.63
C PHE A 140 2.82 10.80 -8.08
N VAL A 141 3.77 10.08 -8.68
CA VAL A 141 4.17 8.73 -8.21
C VAL A 141 4.71 8.82 -6.78
N MET A 142 5.54 9.81 -6.50
CA MET A 142 6.11 10.02 -5.17
C MET A 142 5.03 10.20 -4.09
N SER A 143 4.04 11.04 -4.35
CA SER A 143 2.92 11.29 -3.43
C SER A 143 1.96 10.12 -3.33
N PHE A 144 1.81 9.37 -4.43
CA PHE A 144 0.93 8.20 -4.50
C PHE A 144 1.48 7.03 -3.67
N VAL A 145 2.78 6.75 -3.70
CA VAL A 145 3.36 5.58 -3.00
C VAL A 145 3.67 5.79 -1.51
N GLY A 146 3.39 6.96 -0.95
CA GLY A 146 3.53 7.18 0.48
C GLY A 146 3.62 8.65 0.87
N PRO A 147 3.65 8.95 2.17
CA PRO A 147 3.70 10.32 2.67
C PRO A 147 4.95 11.04 2.18
N VAL A 148 4.78 12.31 1.84
CA VAL A 148 5.82 13.19 1.32
C VAL A 148 5.78 14.51 2.07
N ASN A 149 6.94 14.99 2.48
CA ASN A 149 7.11 16.36 2.99
C ASN A 149 7.63 17.26 1.87
N ARG A 150 7.16 18.50 1.85
CA ARG A 150 7.70 19.53 0.99
C ARG A 150 8.66 20.40 1.79
N LEU A 151 9.91 20.46 1.34
CA LEU A 151 10.94 21.32 1.94
C LEU A 151 11.47 22.27 0.87
N GLY A 152 10.95 23.49 0.83
CA GLY A 152 11.18 24.43 -0.27
C GLY A 152 10.57 23.89 -1.57
N ASP A 153 11.39 23.73 -2.60
CA ASP A 153 10.99 23.16 -3.89
C ASP A 153 11.28 21.66 -4.01
N ALA A 154 11.81 21.05 -2.93
CA ALA A 154 12.12 19.62 -2.90
C ALA A 154 11.02 18.83 -2.20
N PHE A 155 10.75 17.64 -2.74
CA PHE A 155 9.92 16.62 -2.10
C PHE A 155 10.82 15.59 -1.45
N ILE A 156 10.57 15.30 -0.17
CA ILE A 156 11.37 14.37 0.62
C ILE A 156 10.48 13.43 1.43
N ARG A 157 10.94 12.22 1.65
CA ARG A 157 10.27 11.27 2.53
C ARG A 157 10.41 11.69 3.98
N PRO A 158 9.41 11.43 4.86
CA PRO A 158 9.52 11.77 6.29
C PRO A 158 10.76 11.18 6.97
N HIS A 159 11.16 9.97 6.59
CA HIS A 159 12.33 9.30 7.16
C HIS A 159 13.69 9.82 6.62
N ASP A 160 13.67 10.60 5.53
CA ASP A 160 14.87 11.26 5.00
C ASP A 160 15.10 12.65 5.65
N VAL A 161 14.21 13.07 6.54
CA VAL A 161 14.33 14.35 7.25
C VAL A 161 15.12 14.15 8.53
N GLU A 162 16.29 14.76 8.61
CA GLU A 162 17.07 14.85 9.84
C GLU A 162 16.71 16.14 10.58
N LEU A 163 16.28 16.01 11.84
CA LEU A 163 15.98 17.15 12.71
C LEU A 163 17.20 17.46 13.58
N ARG A 164 17.61 18.72 13.60
CA ARG A 164 18.74 19.21 14.42
C ARG A 164 18.30 20.39 15.25
N LEU A 165 18.85 20.53 16.44
CA LEU A 165 18.62 21.69 17.32
C LEU A 165 19.44 22.92 16.93
N GLU A 166 20.57 22.68 16.25
CA GLU A 166 21.45 23.75 15.79
C GLU A 166 21.49 23.78 14.25
N PRO A 167 21.35 24.97 13.63
CA PRO A 167 21.42 25.11 12.20
C PRO A 167 22.86 24.88 11.70
N ASN A 168 22.97 24.13 10.60
CA ASN A 168 24.18 24.17 9.78
C ASN A 168 23.81 24.82 8.44
N GLY A 169 24.73 25.38 7.70
CA GLY A 169 24.46 26.17 6.51
C GLY A 169 23.64 25.54 5.38
N SER A 170 23.22 24.26 5.54
CA SER A 170 22.40 23.50 4.58
C SER A 170 21.03 23.08 5.13
N THR A 171 20.63 23.59 6.31
CA THR A 171 19.37 23.24 6.96
C THR A 171 18.31 24.29 6.72
N GLN A 172 17.05 23.88 6.63
CA GLN A 172 15.89 24.77 6.76
C GLN A 172 15.45 24.82 8.23
N GLU A 173 15.25 26.03 8.71
CA GLU A 173 14.84 26.29 10.08
C GLU A 173 13.33 26.34 10.22
N GLY A 174 12.81 25.83 11.32
CA GLY A 174 11.39 25.83 11.62
C GLY A 174 11.09 25.70 13.10
N TRP A 175 9.80 25.75 13.42
CA TRP A 175 9.29 25.56 14.78
C TRP A 175 8.36 24.38 14.82
N TRP A 176 8.56 23.49 15.76
CA TRP A 176 7.67 22.39 16.01
C TRP A 176 7.23 22.41 17.48
N ASP A 177 5.91 22.45 17.69
CA ASP A 177 5.31 22.48 19.04
C ASP A 177 6.02 23.45 20.02
N GLY A 178 6.41 24.63 19.53
CA GLY A 178 7.08 25.66 20.32
C GLY A 178 8.58 25.48 20.52
N SER A 179 9.19 24.45 19.93
CA SER A 179 10.64 24.23 19.93
C SER A 179 11.22 24.59 18.57
N PHE A 180 12.41 25.20 18.58
CA PHE A 180 13.17 25.46 17.35
C PHE A 180 13.78 24.14 16.86
N ILE A 181 13.60 23.87 15.58
CA ILE A 181 14.19 22.73 14.90
C ILE A 181 14.82 23.16 13.58
N SER A 182 15.86 22.49 13.21
CA SER A 182 16.51 22.64 11.93
C SER A 182 16.41 21.30 11.20
N ALA A 183 15.95 21.33 9.94
CA ALA A 183 15.73 20.12 9.14
C ALA A 183 16.65 20.10 7.93
N SER A 184 17.30 18.97 7.69
CA SER A 184 18.14 18.73 6.52
C SER A 184 17.77 17.42 5.85
N ARG A 185 18.15 17.25 4.57
CA ARG A 185 18.04 16.00 3.87
C ARG A 185 19.09 15.01 4.40
N CYS A 186 18.67 13.85 4.84
CA CYS A 186 19.59 12.78 5.23
C CYS A 186 20.17 12.11 3.98
N GLY A 187 21.49 12.12 3.83
CA GLY A 187 22.17 11.27 2.86
C GLY A 187 22.14 9.82 3.33
N SER A 188 21.81 8.90 2.42
CA SER A 188 21.60 7.47 2.65
C SER A 188 22.62 6.81 3.58
N SER A 189 22.40 6.77 4.87
CA SER A 189 22.76 5.74 5.85
C SER A 189 22.51 6.24 7.29
N SER A 190 21.62 5.52 7.99
CA SER A 190 21.33 5.59 9.44
C SER A 190 21.06 6.98 10.04
N CYS A 191 19.80 7.41 10.02
CA CYS A 191 19.30 8.52 10.82
C CYS A 191 18.66 8.02 12.12
N ALA A 192 19.23 8.43 13.26
CA ALA A 192 18.59 8.26 14.56
C ALA A 192 17.89 9.56 14.94
N THR A 193 16.59 9.50 15.24
CA THR A 193 15.79 10.64 15.67
C THR A 193 15.94 10.82 17.18
N THR A 194 16.53 11.93 17.62
CA THR A 194 16.51 12.35 19.04
C THR A 194 15.86 13.73 19.13
N ALA A 195 14.68 13.80 19.72
CA ALA A 195 14.03 15.06 20.07
C ALA A 195 14.08 15.25 21.59
N SER A 196 14.85 16.22 22.08
CA SER A 196 14.73 16.73 23.46
C SER A 196 15.05 18.23 23.48
N GLY A 197 14.07 19.05 23.78
CA GLY A 197 14.26 20.49 23.95
C GLY A 197 13.15 21.10 24.77
N SER A 198 13.51 21.82 25.83
CA SER A 198 12.61 22.54 26.73
C SER A 198 12.04 23.80 26.09
N ARG A 199 10.76 24.10 26.37
CA ARG A 199 10.06 25.32 25.91
C ARG A 199 10.80 26.62 26.35
N PRO A 200 11.00 27.62 25.50
CA PRO A 200 11.41 28.95 25.95
C PRO A 200 10.22 29.64 26.60
N SER A 201 10.45 30.16 27.81
CA SER A 201 9.49 30.93 28.58
C SER A 201 9.44 32.37 28.09
N SER A 202 8.67 32.69 27.06
CA SER A 202 8.03 34.00 26.84
C SER A 202 7.23 34.02 25.52
N PRO A 203 5.95 34.46 25.52
CA PRO A 203 5.14 34.60 24.32
C PRO A 203 5.30 36.02 23.75
N GLY A 204 6.33 36.28 22.99
CA GLY A 204 6.48 37.64 22.47
C GLY A 204 7.61 37.86 21.49
N SER A 205 7.70 37.13 20.43
CA SER A 205 8.31 37.58 19.16
C SER A 205 8.18 36.52 18.10
N ARG A 206 7.04 36.50 17.43
CA ARG A 206 6.90 35.71 16.20
C ARG A 206 7.70 36.40 15.11
N ARG A 207 8.98 36.13 15.00
CA ARG A 207 9.73 36.42 13.79
C ARG A 207 9.53 35.23 12.83
N ARG A 208 8.78 35.47 11.77
CA ARG A 208 8.76 34.59 10.61
C ARG A 208 10.06 34.81 9.87
N CYS A 209 11.02 33.93 10.05
CA CYS A 209 12.17 33.86 9.15
C CYS A 209 11.96 32.71 8.19
N TRP A 210 11.37 33.01 7.06
CA TRP A 210 11.52 32.20 5.86
C TRP A 210 12.60 32.85 5.02
N SER A 211 13.83 32.43 5.11
CA SER A 211 14.87 32.79 4.15
C SER A 211 15.13 31.58 3.25
N SER A 212 14.47 31.54 2.10
CA SER A 212 14.88 30.70 1.00
C SER A 212 16.17 31.27 0.41
N ARG A 213 17.31 30.70 0.73
CA ARG A 213 18.49 30.88 -0.12
C ARG A 213 18.55 29.73 -1.09
N ALA A 214 17.97 29.93 -2.26
CA ALA A 214 18.29 29.16 -3.43
C ALA A 214 19.79 29.38 -3.75
N GLY A 215 20.58 28.31 -3.67
CA GLY A 215 21.95 28.33 -4.17
C GLY A 215 21.92 28.48 -5.70
N SER A 216 22.28 29.68 -6.17
CA SER A 216 22.56 29.90 -7.58
C SER A 216 23.82 29.14 -7.95
N SER A 217 23.66 28.03 -8.66
CA SER A 217 24.75 27.42 -9.42
C SER A 217 25.03 28.29 -10.65
N SER A 218 25.96 29.19 -10.55
CA SER A 218 26.57 29.86 -11.72
C SER A 218 27.42 28.83 -12.46
N THR A 219 26.94 28.41 -13.61
CA THR A 219 27.76 27.77 -14.61
C THR A 219 28.45 28.89 -15.40
N SER A 220 29.73 28.99 -15.32
CA SER A 220 30.55 29.77 -16.22
C SER A 220 31.62 28.92 -16.88
N ALA A 221 31.60 29.05 -18.25
CA ALA A 221 32.57 28.66 -19.25
C ALA A 221 32.77 27.18 -19.50
#